data_cba8447208d458cd8acec9be25200273
#
_entry.id   cba8447208d458cd8acec9be25200273
#
_cell.length_a   1.000
_cell.length_b   1.000
_cell.length_c   1.000
_cell.angle_alpha   90.00
_cell.angle_beta   90.00
_cell.angle_gamma   90.00
#
_symmetry.space_group_name_H-M   'P 1'
#
loop_
_entity.id
_entity.type
_entity.pdbx_description
1 polymer ?
#
loop_
_entity_poly.entity_id
_entity_poly.type
_entity_poly.pdbx_seq_one_letter_code
_entity_poly.pdbx_strand_id
1 'polypeptide(L)'
;MSDLPTLPVTFRPARTRAVLLTGGVAILVVITTVALLLDPLTPGERLSFILTAALLFGGLLLLARPKVVADESGVTVVNIASRRRLDWAEIVQVNLRPGDPWVFLNLSDGTSLPALGIQPGIAKTRAIEDARTLRALAEARSTVCPERHQG
;
A
#
# COMPACT_ATOMS: atom_id res chain seq x y z
N MET A 1 8.72 17.26 -21.03
CA MET A 1 8.89 15.81 -21.12
C MET A 1 8.86 15.23 -19.73
N SER A 2 7.85 14.47 -19.43
CA SER A 2 7.83 13.74 -18.16
C SER A 2 8.75 12.54 -18.31
N ASP A 3 9.89 12.58 -17.63
CA ASP A 3 10.75 11.41 -17.55
C ASP A 3 10.00 10.31 -16.80
N LEU A 4 9.48 9.34 -17.53
CA LEU A 4 8.87 8.16 -16.94
C LEU A 4 9.95 7.37 -16.21
N PRO A 5 9.66 6.90 -14.99
CA PRO A 5 10.64 6.11 -14.26
C PRO A 5 10.94 4.81 -14.98
N THR A 6 12.16 4.32 -14.81
CA THR A 6 12.53 3.00 -15.31
C THR A 6 11.74 1.91 -14.57
N LEU A 7 11.16 0.99 -15.32
CA LEU A 7 10.42 -0.13 -14.76
C LEU A 7 11.37 -1.28 -14.39
N PRO A 8 11.10 -2.05 -13.35
CA PRO A 8 9.93 -1.96 -12.47
C PRO A 8 10.03 -0.85 -11.43
N VAL A 9 8.90 -0.21 -11.09
CA VAL A 9 8.82 0.79 -10.04
C VAL A 9 7.81 0.36 -8.96
N THR A 10 8.16 0.57 -7.71
CA THR A 10 7.31 0.21 -6.57
C THR A 10 6.89 1.46 -5.80
N PHE A 11 5.59 1.67 -5.72
CA PHE A 11 5.00 2.73 -4.91
C PHE A 11 4.63 2.18 -3.53
N ARG A 12 5.21 2.75 -2.49
CA ARG A 12 4.94 2.37 -1.09
C ARG A 12 4.74 3.62 -0.23
N PRO A 13 3.82 3.59 0.72
CA PRO A 13 3.67 4.68 1.68
C PRO A 13 4.79 4.60 2.74
N ALA A 14 6.01 4.99 2.36
CA ALA A 14 7.21 4.80 3.18
C ALA A 14 7.10 5.45 4.55
N ARG A 15 6.54 6.67 4.64
CA ARG A 15 6.35 7.37 5.93
C ARG A 15 5.29 6.70 6.79
N THR A 16 4.14 6.37 6.23
CA THR A 16 3.08 5.64 6.94
C THR A 16 3.60 4.30 7.46
N ARG A 17 4.33 3.58 6.62
CA ARG A 17 4.96 2.31 7.01
C ARG A 17 5.97 2.48 8.14
N ALA A 18 6.84 3.49 8.06
CA ALA A 18 7.82 3.79 9.11
C ALA A 18 7.14 4.11 10.45
N VAL A 19 6.10 4.95 10.43
CA VAL A 19 5.31 5.31 11.62
C VAL A 19 4.63 4.07 12.23
N LEU A 20 3.99 3.24 11.39
CA LEU A 20 3.32 2.02 11.87
C LEU A 20 4.31 1.02 12.49
N LEU A 21 5.46 0.79 11.85
CA LEU A 21 6.46 -0.14 12.34
C LEU A 21 7.14 0.39 13.61
N THR A 22 7.53 1.65 13.63
CA THR A 22 8.17 2.27 14.81
C THR A 22 7.21 2.31 15.99
N GLY A 23 5.97 2.75 15.77
CA GLY A 23 4.92 2.76 16.80
C GLY A 23 4.60 1.35 17.29
N GLY A 24 4.52 0.38 16.39
CA GLY A 24 4.28 -1.03 16.73
C GLY A 24 5.38 -1.62 17.59
N VAL A 25 6.64 -1.39 17.24
CA VAL A 25 7.80 -1.83 18.05
C VAL A 25 7.78 -1.16 19.42
N ALA A 26 7.52 0.15 19.48
CA ALA A 26 7.42 0.88 20.75
C ALA A 26 6.33 0.30 21.65
N ILE A 27 5.13 0.06 21.13
CA ILE A 27 4.03 -0.56 21.87
C ILE A 27 4.40 -1.96 22.35
N LEU A 28 4.98 -2.78 21.48
CA LEU A 28 5.41 -4.13 21.82
C LEU A 28 6.44 -4.13 22.97
N VAL A 29 7.45 -3.27 22.89
CA VAL A 29 8.49 -3.13 23.91
C VAL A 29 7.88 -2.65 25.23
N VAL A 30 7.05 -1.62 25.23
CA VAL A 30 6.43 -1.07 26.44
C VAL A 30 5.55 -2.11 27.13
N ILE A 31 4.64 -2.74 26.41
CA ILE A 31 3.72 -3.73 26.99
C ILE A 31 4.51 -4.94 27.54
N THR A 32 5.48 -5.42 26.79
CA THR A 32 6.32 -6.56 27.24
C THR A 32 7.12 -6.20 28.48
N THR A 33 7.74 -5.02 28.50
CA THR A 33 8.52 -4.54 29.66
C THR A 33 7.64 -4.43 30.91
N VAL A 34 6.44 -3.80 30.74
CA VAL A 34 5.48 -3.68 31.86
C VAL A 34 5.06 -5.05 32.37
N ALA A 35 4.73 -5.98 31.45
CA ALA A 35 4.32 -7.34 31.82
C ALA A 35 5.41 -8.12 32.57
N LEU A 36 6.69 -7.86 32.29
CA LEU A 36 7.82 -8.50 32.95
C LEU A 36 8.17 -7.88 34.30
N LEU A 37 7.97 -6.55 34.44
CA LEU A 37 8.33 -5.81 35.65
C LEU A 37 7.22 -5.78 36.72
N LEU A 38 5.96 -6.06 36.34
CA LEU A 38 4.88 -6.12 37.33
C LEU A 38 4.91 -7.42 38.12
N ASP A 39 5.32 -7.32 39.37
CA ASP A 39 5.43 -8.46 40.31
C ASP A 39 4.10 -9.19 40.59
N PRO A 40 2.94 -8.51 40.73
CA PRO A 40 1.69 -9.20 41.05
C PRO A 40 1.10 -10.04 39.94
N LEU A 41 1.65 -10.01 38.70
CA LEU A 41 1.13 -10.76 37.58
C LEU A 41 1.50 -12.25 37.66
N THR A 42 0.49 -13.09 37.50
CA THR A 42 0.69 -14.54 37.27
C THR A 42 1.33 -14.83 35.92
N PRO A 43 2.00 -15.99 35.75
CA PRO A 43 2.56 -16.38 34.46
C PRO A 43 1.55 -16.37 33.31
N GLY A 44 0.28 -16.74 33.57
CA GLY A 44 -0.78 -16.72 32.58
C GLY A 44 -1.17 -15.29 32.13
N GLU A 45 -1.22 -14.37 33.10
CA GLU A 45 -1.49 -12.96 32.80
C GLU A 45 -0.36 -12.31 32.00
N ARG A 46 0.90 -12.59 32.37
CA ARG A 46 2.08 -12.15 31.60
C ARG A 46 2.01 -12.62 30.15
N LEU A 47 1.70 -13.90 29.97
CA LEU A 47 1.57 -14.48 28.64
C LEU A 47 0.46 -13.78 27.83
N SER A 48 -0.68 -13.48 28.46
CA SER A 48 -1.79 -12.78 27.82
C SER A 48 -1.40 -11.38 27.34
N PHE A 49 -0.69 -10.62 28.16
CA PHE A 49 -0.18 -9.29 27.77
C PHE A 49 0.78 -9.37 26.58
N ILE A 50 1.72 -10.31 26.62
CA ILE A 50 2.71 -10.50 25.55
C ILE A 50 2.03 -10.94 24.26
N LEU A 51 1.07 -11.88 24.32
CA LEU A 51 0.30 -12.32 23.15
C LEU A 51 -0.54 -11.18 22.57
N THR A 52 -1.17 -10.36 23.41
CA THR A 52 -1.93 -9.19 22.95
C THR A 52 -1.02 -8.20 22.23
N ALA A 53 0.16 -7.91 22.80
CA ALA A 53 1.14 -7.04 22.17
C ALA A 53 1.61 -7.59 20.81
N ALA A 54 1.86 -8.89 20.74
CA ALA A 54 2.27 -9.56 19.50
C ALA A 54 1.17 -9.52 18.44
N LEU A 55 -0.10 -9.71 18.82
CA LEU A 55 -1.25 -9.60 17.92
C LEU A 55 -1.44 -8.17 17.39
N LEU A 56 -1.30 -7.16 18.26
CA LEU A 56 -1.34 -5.75 17.85
C LEU A 56 -0.23 -5.42 16.86
N PHE A 57 0.99 -5.88 17.14
CA PHE A 57 2.13 -5.69 16.23
C PHE A 57 1.91 -6.39 14.90
N GLY A 58 1.39 -7.62 14.91
CA GLY A 58 1.01 -8.34 13.69
C GLY A 58 -0.03 -7.60 12.85
N GLY A 59 -1.04 -7.01 13.49
CA GLY A 59 -2.03 -6.15 12.84
C GLY A 59 -1.40 -4.93 12.16
N LEU A 60 -0.45 -4.27 12.85
CA LEU A 60 0.27 -3.13 12.29
C LEU A 60 1.18 -3.54 11.12
N LEU A 61 1.79 -4.72 11.18
CA LEU A 61 2.53 -5.29 10.05
C LEU A 61 1.63 -5.51 8.82
N LEU A 62 0.41 -5.99 9.01
CA LEU A 62 -0.57 -6.14 7.92
C LEU A 62 -0.96 -4.78 7.32
N LEU A 63 -1.16 -3.77 8.15
CA LEU A 63 -1.45 -2.40 7.70
C LEU A 63 -0.28 -1.76 6.94
N ALA A 64 0.96 -2.23 7.19
CA ALA A 64 2.15 -1.77 6.49
C ALA A 64 2.43 -2.51 5.17
N ARG A 65 1.65 -3.55 4.84
CA ARG A 65 1.82 -4.36 3.61
C ARG A 65 1.51 -3.67 2.29
N PRO A 66 0.51 -2.76 2.19
CA PRO A 66 0.07 -2.25 0.90
C PRO A 66 1.21 -1.66 0.07
N LYS A 67 1.22 -2.00 -1.20
CA LYS A 67 2.14 -1.48 -2.21
C LYS A 67 1.54 -1.61 -3.61
N VAL A 68 2.04 -0.81 -4.53
CA VAL A 68 1.73 -0.91 -5.95
C VAL A 68 3.03 -1.11 -6.71
N VAL A 69 3.12 -2.16 -7.48
CA VAL A 69 4.29 -2.47 -8.31
C VAL A 69 3.90 -2.36 -9.77
N ALA A 70 4.53 -1.43 -10.47
CA ALA A 70 4.37 -1.28 -11.92
C ALA A 70 5.57 -1.92 -12.63
N ASP A 71 5.31 -2.81 -13.56
CA ASP A 71 6.30 -3.43 -14.42
C ASP A 71 5.93 -3.26 -15.90
N GLU A 72 6.73 -3.79 -16.80
CA GLU A 72 6.49 -3.62 -18.25
C GLU A 72 5.19 -4.26 -18.73
N SER A 73 4.72 -5.32 -18.08
CA SER A 73 3.52 -6.06 -18.47
C SER A 73 2.25 -5.60 -17.77
N GLY A 74 2.36 -4.86 -16.65
CA GLY A 74 1.17 -4.42 -15.91
C GLY A 74 1.47 -3.86 -14.53
N VAL A 75 0.43 -3.85 -13.70
CA VAL A 75 0.48 -3.32 -12.33
C VAL A 75 -0.01 -4.39 -11.37
N THR A 76 0.77 -4.64 -10.34
CA THR A 76 0.37 -5.49 -9.22
C THR A 76 -0.02 -4.63 -8.03
N VAL A 77 -1.28 -4.68 -7.63
CA VAL A 77 -1.80 -3.98 -6.47
C VAL A 77 -1.85 -4.96 -5.30
N VAL A 78 -1.08 -4.67 -4.26
CA VAL A 78 -1.09 -5.44 -3.01
C VAL A 78 -1.74 -4.59 -1.95
N ASN A 79 -2.91 -5.00 -1.51
CA ASN A 79 -3.65 -4.41 -0.40
C ASN A 79 -3.45 -5.24 0.88
N ILE A 80 -4.15 -4.90 1.96
CA ILE A 80 -4.00 -5.57 3.25
C ILE A 80 -4.28 -7.08 3.14
N ALA A 81 -5.40 -7.46 2.54
CA ALA A 81 -5.86 -8.84 2.45
C ALA A 81 -5.92 -9.39 1.01
N SER A 82 -5.61 -8.57 0.01
CA SER A 82 -5.75 -8.97 -1.39
C SER A 82 -4.54 -8.57 -2.22
N ARG A 83 -4.30 -9.35 -3.26
CA ARG A 83 -3.31 -9.05 -4.28
C ARG A 83 -3.96 -9.25 -5.64
N ARG A 84 -3.88 -8.25 -6.49
CA ARG A 84 -4.42 -8.32 -7.85
C ARG A 84 -3.39 -7.80 -8.85
N ARG A 85 -3.21 -8.56 -9.91
CA ARG A 85 -2.42 -8.14 -11.06
C ARG A 85 -3.37 -7.62 -12.15
N LEU A 86 -3.02 -6.50 -12.75
CA LEU A 86 -3.74 -5.86 -13.81
C LEU A 86 -2.82 -5.66 -15.00
N ASP A 87 -3.31 -5.94 -16.20
CA ASP A 87 -2.63 -5.53 -17.42
C ASP A 87 -2.84 -4.02 -17.64
N TRP A 88 -1.91 -3.36 -18.30
CA TRP A 88 -2.03 -1.93 -18.58
C TRP A 88 -3.32 -1.57 -19.33
N ALA A 89 -3.78 -2.46 -20.20
CA ALA A 89 -5.03 -2.30 -20.94
C ALA A 89 -6.28 -2.35 -20.06
N GLU A 90 -6.23 -2.96 -18.89
CA GLU A 90 -7.35 -3.01 -17.94
C GLU A 90 -7.53 -1.71 -17.16
N ILE A 91 -6.50 -0.86 -17.09
CA ILE A 91 -6.54 0.39 -16.33
C ILE A 91 -7.01 1.52 -17.24
N VAL A 92 -8.26 1.94 -17.05
CA VAL A 92 -8.85 3.05 -17.80
C VAL A 92 -8.44 4.39 -17.22
N GLN A 93 -8.43 4.51 -15.92
CA GLN A 93 -8.14 5.77 -15.24
C GLN A 93 -7.52 5.56 -13.86
N VAL A 94 -6.54 6.39 -13.54
CA VAL A 94 -5.96 6.49 -12.19
C VAL A 94 -6.54 7.74 -11.53
N ASN A 95 -7.26 7.57 -10.43
CA ASN A 95 -8.03 8.62 -9.80
C ASN A 95 -7.57 8.87 -8.36
N LEU A 96 -7.27 10.13 -8.06
CA LEU A 96 -7.02 10.59 -6.70
C LEU A 96 -7.66 11.97 -6.56
N ARG A 97 -8.79 12.04 -5.87
CA ARG A 97 -9.50 13.28 -5.61
C ARG A 97 -9.09 13.88 -4.27
N PRO A 98 -9.23 15.20 -4.09
CA PRO A 98 -9.07 15.81 -2.77
C PRO A 98 -10.03 15.16 -1.76
N GLY A 99 -9.49 14.65 -0.66
CA GLY A 99 -10.25 13.94 0.36
C GLY A 99 -10.26 12.41 0.23
N ASP A 100 -9.82 11.86 -0.90
CA ASP A 100 -9.69 10.41 -1.05
C ASP A 100 -8.58 9.88 -0.13
N PRO A 101 -8.85 8.76 0.59
CA PRO A 101 -7.85 8.18 1.49
C PRO A 101 -6.73 7.43 0.74
N TRP A 102 -6.96 7.02 -0.50
CA TRP A 102 -6.01 6.33 -1.38
C TRP A 102 -6.38 6.52 -2.85
N VAL A 103 -5.51 6.06 -3.74
CA VAL A 103 -5.76 6.08 -5.18
C VAL A 103 -6.76 4.99 -5.57
N PHE A 104 -7.66 5.32 -6.48
CA PHE A 104 -8.59 4.38 -7.11
C PHE A 104 -8.19 4.14 -8.57
N LEU A 105 -8.16 2.87 -8.97
CA LEU A 105 -7.96 2.46 -10.36
C LEU A 105 -9.31 2.07 -10.95
N ASN A 106 -9.79 2.86 -11.92
CA ASN A 106 -10.98 2.51 -12.67
C ASN A 106 -10.58 1.53 -13.79
N LEU A 107 -11.25 0.39 -13.83
CA LEU A 107 -10.94 -0.70 -14.73
C LEU A 107 -11.90 -0.74 -15.92
N SER A 108 -11.47 -1.40 -16.99
CA SER A 108 -12.25 -1.57 -18.23
C SER A 108 -13.54 -2.38 -18.05
N ASP A 109 -13.64 -3.19 -16.99
CA ASP A 109 -14.85 -3.93 -16.63
C ASP A 109 -15.90 -3.10 -15.88
N GLY A 110 -15.65 -1.80 -15.69
CA GLY A 110 -16.52 -0.88 -14.95
C GLY A 110 -16.33 -0.89 -13.45
N THR A 111 -15.43 -1.70 -12.91
CA THR A 111 -15.13 -1.73 -11.48
C THR A 111 -14.03 -0.74 -11.09
N SER A 112 -13.96 -0.41 -9.82
CA SER A 112 -12.94 0.45 -9.24
C SER A 112 -12.16 -0.30 -8.17
N LEU A 113 -10.83 -0.37 -8.31
CA LEU A 113 -9.94 -1.06 -7.40
C LEU A 113 -9.18 -0.05 -6.53
N PRO A 114 -9.32 -0.08 -5.20
CA PRO A 114 -8.51 0.77 -4.35
C PRO A 114 -7.06 0.28 -4.32
N ALA A 115 -6.12 1.22 -4.49
CA ALA A 115 -4.68 0.96 -4.44
C ALA A 115 -4.10 1.58 -3.15
N LEU A 116 -4.16 0.83 -2.06
CA LEU A 116 -3.77 1.31 -0.73
C LEU A 116 -2.26 1.61 -0.61
N GLY A 117 -1.46 1.19 -1.58
CA GLY A 117 -0.03 1.50 -1.63
C GLY A 117 0.28 2.97 -1.89
N ILE A 118 -0.69 3.74 -2.39
CA ILE A 118 -0.55 5.19 -2.62
C ILE A 118 -1.60 5.91 -1.78
N GLN A 119 -1.16 6.44 -0.65
CA GLN A 119 -2.01 7.10 0.35
C GLN A 119 -1.53 8.53 0.59
N PRO A 120 -2.42 9.55 0.43
CA PRO A 120 -2.04 10.92 0.70
C PRO A 120 -1.76 11.23 2.18
N GLY A 121 -2.36 10.52 3.12
CA GLY A 121 -2.20 10.62 4.56
C GLY A 121 -1.10 11.58 5.07
N ILE A 122 -0.01 11.01 5.61
CA ILE A 122 1.12 11.77 6.18
C ILE A 122 2.01 12.40 5.09
N ALA A 123 2.00 11.87 3.86
CA ALA A 123 2.86 12.29 2.76
C ALA A 123 2.05 12.65 1.50
N LYS A 124 1.15 13.62 1.64
CA LYS A 124 0.22 14.02 0.59
C LYS A 124 0.90 14.38 -0.75
N THR A 125 1.96 15.17 -0.71
CA THR A 125 2.69 15.59 -1.91
C THR A 125 3.26 14.38 -2.67
N ARG A 126 3.89 13.45 -1.95
CA ARG A 126 4.45 12.24 -2.53
C ARG A 126 3.38 11.33 -3.13
N ALA A 127 2.24 11.19 -2.46
CA ALA A 127 1.13 10.41 -2.99
C ALA A 127 0.56 10.99 -4.28
N ILE A 128 0.48 12.31 -4.38
CA ILE A 128 0.05 13.00 -5.61
C ILE A 128 1.05 12.77 -6.74
N GLU A 129 2.35 12.84 -6.46
CA GLU A 129 3.42 12.56 -7.42
C GLU A 129 3.38 11.12 -7.89
N ASP A 130 3.25 10.17 -6.96
CA ASP A 130 3.12 8.75 -7.26
C ASP A 130 1.88 8.45 -8.11
N ALA A 131 0.75 9.07 -7.80
CA ALA A 131 -0.49 8.95 -8.57
C ALA A 131 -0.34 9.52 -9.99
N ARG A 132 0.33 10.66 -10.14
CA ARG A 132 0.64 11.26 -11.44
C ARG A 132 1.55 10.37 -12.26
N THR A 133 2.57 9.82 -11.63
CA THR A 133 3.53 8.90 -12.28
C THR A 133 2.81 7.64 -12.75
N LEU A 134 1.97 7.04 -11.92
CA LEU A 134 1.20 5.86 -12.28
C LEU A 134 0.21 6.15 -13.41
N ARG A 135 -0.43 7.33 -13.39
CA ARG A 135 -1.31 7.78 -14.47
C ARG A 135 -0.54 7.93 -15.79
N ALA A 136 0.61 8.58 -15.75
CA ALA A 136 1.44 8.78 -16.93
C ALA A 136 1.92 7.44 -17.51
N LEU A 137 2.29 6.48 -16.66
CA LEU A 137 2.63 5.12 -17.09
C LEU A 137 1.44 4.40 -17.73
N ALA A 138 0.26 4.50 -17.12
CA ALA A 138 -0.96 3.88 -17.67
C ALA A 138 -1.33 4.47 -19.03
N GLU A 139 -1.27 5.78 -19.19
CA GLU A 139 -1.53 6.47 -20.44
C GLU A 139 -0.51 6.09 -21.53
N ALA A 140 0.78 6.09 -21.20
CA ALA A 140 1.84 5.73 -22.12
C ALA A 140 1.75 4.27 -22.59
N ARG A 141 1.36 3.35 -21.71
CA ARG A 141 1.23 1.92 -22.02
C ARG A 141 -0.09 1.56 -22.68
N SER A 142 -1.16 2.34 -22.44
CA SER A 142 -2.45 2.16 -23.10
C SER A 142 -2.40 2.57 -24.58
N THR A 143 -1.65 3.62 -24.90
CA THR A 143 -1.50 4.11 -26.29
C THR A 143 -0.63 3.22 -27.16
N VAL A 144 0.20 2.36 -26.57
CA VAL A 144 1.01 1.38 -27.33
C VAL A 144 0.20 0.18 -27.81
N CYS A 145 -1.07 0.06 -27.43
CA CYS A 145 -1.93 -1.08 -27.76
C CYS A 145 -3.10 -0.83 -28.73
N PRO A 146 -3.12 0.22 -29.59
CA PRO A 146 -4.25 0.37 -30.55
C PRO A 146 -4.11 -0.45 -31.84
N GLU A 147 -2.99 -1.09 -32.10
CA GLU A 147 -2.74 -1.66 -33.45
C GLU A 147 -3.02 -3.16 -33.60
N ARG A 148 -3.73 -3.79 -32.67
CA ARG A 148 -4.03 -5.21 -32.80
C ARG A 148 -5.49 -5.54 -33.15
N HIS A 149 -6.22 -4.57 -33.73
CA HIS A 149 -7.59 -4.80 -34.22
C HIS A 149 -7.81 -4.29 -35.63
N GLN A 150 -6.90 -4.64 -36.53
CA GLN A 150 -7.20 -4.61 -37.97
C GLN A 150 -6.59 -5.86 -38.63
N GLY A 151 -7.36 -6.89 -38.64
CA GLY A 151 -7.03 -8.10 -39.35
C GLY A 151 -8.16 -9.08 -39.22
#